data_2542e3159b6954c63f207656c4878366
#
_entry.id   2542e3159b6954c63f207656c4878366
#
_cell.length_a   1.000
_cell.length_b   1.000
_cell.length_c   1.000
_cell.angle_alpha   90.00
_cell.angle_beta   90.00
_cell.angle_gamma   90.00
#
_symmetry.space_group_name_H-M   'P 1'
#
loop_
_entity.id
_entity.type
_entity.pdbx_description
1 polymer ?
#
loop_
_entity_poly.entity_id
_entity_poly.type
_entity_poly.pdbx_seq_one_letter_code
_entity_poly.pdbx_strand_id
1 'polypeptide(L)'
;MIFTRGLKVCLAAQPADLRRSFEGLALLVRGALKEDERSTQIFVFTNKRRDRIRMLYWDGTGLWLMTKRLEQGTFAWPKVPEGAAKIALRAEALEMLLSGIDLKGARMRPWYEDPSAAAAAPASAGAGS
;
A
#
# COMPACT_ATOMS: atom_id res chain seq x y z
N MET A 1 15.78 -1.40 6.87
CA MET A 1 14.46 -1.18 6.37
C MET A 1 14.50 -0.30 5.15
N ILE A 2 13.81 -0.67 4.13
CA ILE A 2 13.86 0.07 2.90
C ILE A 2 12.85 1.20 2.83
N PHE A 3 11.94 1.26 3.78
CA PHE A 3 10.94 2.32 3.74
C PHE A 3 11.57 3.61 4.22
N THR A 4 11.55 4.62 3.38
CA THR A 4 12.09 5.90 3.75
C THR A 4 10.96 6.91 3.81
N ARG A 5 11.21 7.97 4.52
CA ARG A 5 10.24 9.04 4.63
C ARG A 5 10.00 9.59 3.24
N GLY A 6 8.78 9.83 2.89
CA GLY A 6 8.43 10.35 1.59
C GLY A 6 8.21 9.29 0.53
N LEU A 7 8.51 8.03 0.83
CA LEU A 7 8.25 6.97 -0.13
C LEU A 7 6.74 6.80 -0.26
N LYS A 8 6.27 6.75 -1.48
CA LYS A 8 4.85 6.58 -1.75
C LYS A 8 4.47 5.12 -1.68
N VAL A 9 3.27 4.87 -1.20
CA VAL A 9 2.74 3.51 -1.09
C VAL A 9 1.42 3.46 -1.82
N CYS A 10 1.30 2.50 -2.72
CA CYS A 10 0.08 2.28 -3.48
C CYS A 10 -0.49 0.94 -3.05
N LEU A 11 -1.64 0.98 -2.40
CA LEU A 11 -2.29 -0.22 -1.89
C LEU A 11 -3.36 -0.66 -2.85
N ALA A 12 -3.31 -1.90 -3.29
CA ALA A 12 -4.34 -2.42 -4.18
C ALA A 12 -5.62 -2.63 -3.39
N ALA A 13 -6.73 -2.16 -3.93
CA ALA A 13 -8.01 -2.24 -3.23
C ALA A 13 -8.53 -3.66 -3.17
N GLN A 14 -8.37 -4.41 -4.25
CA GLN A 14 -8.93 -5.75 -4.34
C GLN A 14 -7.89 -6.81 -4.07
N PRO A 15 -8.29 -7.94 -3.51
CA PRO A 15 -7.35 -9.04 -3.31
C PRO A 15 -6.79 -9.53 -4.63
N ALA A 16 -5.58 -10.06 -4.59
CA ALA A 16 -4.92 -10.61 -5.75
C ALA A 16 -4.48 -12.04 -5.48
N ASP A 17 -4.19 -12.76 -6.55
CA ASP A 17 -3.64 -14.10 -6.42
C ASP A 17 -2.14 -13.94 -6.14
N LEU A 18 -1.76 -14.14 -4.90
CA LEU A 18 -0.38 -13.91 -4.48
C LEU A 18 0.56 -15.03 -4.84
N ARG A 19 0.08 -16.03 -5.58
CA ARG A 19 0.99 -17.01 -6.17
C ARG A 19 1.72 -16.42 -7.36
N ARG A 20 1.30 -15.25 -7.82
CA ARG A 20 1.95 -14.60 -8.95
C ARG A 20 3.37 -14.16 -8.58
N SER A 21 4.23 -14.20 -9.58
CA SER A 21 5.61 -13.78 -9.39
C SER A 21 5.74 -12.30 -9.69
N PHE A 22 6.99 -11.85 -9.86
CA PHE A 22 7.27 -10.45 -10.19
C PHE A 22 6.47 -9.99 -11.39
N GLU A 23 6.46 -10.78 -12.46
CA GLU A 23 5.81 -10.35 -13.70
C GLU A 23 4.31 -10.29 -13.56
N GLY A 24 3.74 -11.27 -12.87
CA GLY A 24 2.31 -11.28 -12.67
C GLY A 24 1.84 -10.09 -11.87
N LEU A 25 2.57 -9.73 -10.83
CA LEU A 25 2.20 -8.57 -10.03
C LEU A 25 2.48 -7.27 -10.78
N ALA A 26 3.55 -7.22 -11.56
CA ALA A 26 3.82 -6.05 -12.39
C ALA A 26 2.71 -5.80 -13.39
N LEU A 27 2.15 -6.89 -13.93
CA LEU A 27 1.01 -6.74 -14.83
C LEU A 27 -0.20 -6.17 -14.11
N LEU A 28 -0.42 -6.54 -12.86
CA LEU A 28 -1.50 -5.95 -12.09
C LEU A 28 -1.26 -4.46 -11.84
N VAL A 29 -0.02 -4.08 -11.58
CA VAL A 29 0.32 -2.68 -11.38
C VAL A 29 -0.05 -1.89 -12.63
N ARG A 30 0.38 -2.37 -13.79
CA ARG A 30 0.13 -1.63 -15.03
C ARG A 30 -1.32 -1.68 -15.45
N GLY A 31 -1.96 -2.85 -15.34
CA GLY A 31 -3.32 -3.03 -15.83
C GLY A 31 -4.37 -2.56 -14.87
N ALA A 32 -4.41 -3.13 -13.68
CA ALA A 32 -5.47 -2.83 -12.73
C ALA A 32 -5.22 -1.53 -11.99
N LEU A 33 -3.99 -1.26 -11.59
CA LEU A 33 -3.69 -0.07 -10.81
C LEU A 33 -3.33 1.13 -11.66
N LYS A 34 -3.07 0.91 -12.94
CA LYS A 34 -2.72 1.99 -13.87
C LYS A 34 -1.50 2.76 -13.39
N GLU A 35 -0.50 2.02 -12.93
CA GLU A 35 0.73 2.60 -12.45
C GLU A 35 1.90 1.95 -13.17
N ASP A 36 3.11 2.45 -12.92
CA ASP A 36 4.32 1.91 -13.47
C ASP A 36 5.06 1.20 -12.34
N GLU A 37 5.35 -0.09 -12.51
CA GLU A 37 6.03 -0.84 -11.46
C GLU A 37 7.43 -0.31 -11.18
N ARG A 38 7.99 0.48 -12.09
CA ARG A 38 9.30 1.09 -11.87
C ARG A 38 9.23 2.48 -11.29
N SER A 39 8.04 2.93 -10.93
CA SER A 39 7.94 4.22 -10.26
C SER A 39 8.45 4.06 -8.82
N THR A 40 8.77 5.18 -8.18
CA THR A 40 9.32 5.10 -6.82
C THR A 40 8.19 4.99 -5.83
N GLN A 41 7.53 3.85 -5.84
CA GLN A 41 6.42 3.53 -4.94
C GLN A 41 6.53 2.10 -4.53
N ILE A 42 5.97 1.77 -3.38
CA ILE A 42 5.77 0.39 -2.98
C ILE A 42 4.34 0.01 -3.34
N PHE A 43 4.18 -1.07 -4.08
CA PHE A 43 2.86 -1.58 -4.43
C PHE A 43 2.54 -2.73 -3.49
N VAL A 44 1.39 -2.67 -2.83
CA VAL A 44 1.04 -3.60 -1.78
C VAL A 44 -0.22 -4.36 -2.16
N PHE A 45 -0.14 -5.68 -2.09
CA PHE A 45 -1.23 -6.57 -2.46
C PHE A 45 -1.53 -7.52 -1.30
N THR A 46 -2.77 -7.95 -1.21
CA THR A 46 -3.17 -8.95 -0.23
C THR A 46 -3.96 -10.05 -0.91
N ASN A 47 -4.04 -11.21 -0.27
CA ASN A 47 -4.85 -12.31 -0.77
C ASN A 47 -6.29 -12.16 -0.24
N LYS A 48 -7.17 -13.05 -0.69
CA LYS A 48 -8.56 -13.00 -0.29
C LYS A 48 -8.74 -13.16 1.22
N ARG A 49 -7.94 -14.00 1.84
CA ARG A 49 -8.04 -14.24 3.27
C ARG A 49 -7.42 -13.12 4.09
N ARG A 50 -6.66 -12.26 3.44
CA ARG A 50 -6.00 -11.12 4.09
C ARG A 50 -5.05 -11.54 5.20
N ASP A 51 -4.43 -12.70 5.04
CA ASP A 51 -3.41 -13.14 5.97
C ASP A 51 -2.02 -13.08 5.36
N ARG A 52 -1.92 -12.65 4.10
CA ARG A 52 -0.64 -12.47 3.42
C ARG A 52 -0.61 -11.14 2.71
N ILE A 53 0.57 -10.53 2.72
CA ILE A 53 0.82 -9.31 1.97
C ILE A 53 2.04 -9.56 1.11
N ARG A 54 1.99 -9.09 -0.13
CA ARG A 54 3.16 -9.03 -0.99
C ARG A 54 3.37 -7.60 -1.43
N MET A 55 4.65 -7.19 -1.42
CA MET A 55 5.00 -5.83 -1.79
C MET A 55 6.00 -5.87 -2.90
N LEU A 56 5.78 -5.05 -3.92
CA LEU A 56 6.63 -4.93 -5.08
C LEU A 56 7.27 -3.54 -5.06
N TYR A 57 8.58 -3.48 -5.21
CA TYR A 57 9.29 -2.22 -5.11
C TYR A 57 10.49 -2.21 -6.05
N TRP A 58 10.59 -1.15 -6.85
CA TRP A 58 11.71 -0.95 -7.77
C TRP A 58 12.72 -0.02 -7.10
N ASP A 59 13.97 -0.50 -6.95
CA ASP A 59 14.98 0.26 -6.23
C ASP A 59 15.94 1.02 -7.15
N GLY A 60 15.63 1.06 -8.43
CA GLY A 60 16.49 1.71 -9.41
C GLY A 60 17.27 0.72 -10.26
N THR A 61 17.51 -0.48 -9.75
CA THR A 61 18.25 -1.50 -10.48
C THR A 61 17.50 -2.80 -10.60
N GLY A 62 16.48 -3.01 -9.79
CA GLY A 62 15.74 -4.25 -9.83
C GLY A 62 14.48 -4.16 -9.02
N LEU A 63 13.66 -5.20 -9.13
CA LEU A 63 12.41 -5.29 -8.40
C LEU A 63 12.59 -6.15 -7.17
N TRP A 64 12.10 -5.67 -6.05
CA TRP A 64 12.01 -6.43 -4.82
C TRP A 64 10.60 -6.96 -4.68
N LEU A 65 10.49 -8.19 -4.22
CA LEU A 65 9.21 -8.79 -3.90
C LEU A 65 9.32 -9.30 -2.48
N MET A 66 8.55 -8.69 -1.58
CA MET A 66 8.58 -9.05 -0.17
C MET A 66 7.24 -9.63 0.22
N THR A 67 7.27 -10.65 1.07
CA THR A 67 6.05 -11.31 1.51
C THR A 67 6.03 -11.40 3.01
N LYS A 68 4.88 -11.13 3.59
CA LYS A 68 4.65 -11.40 5.00
C LYS A 68 3.38 -12.20 5.16
N ARG A 69 3.43 -13.26 5.95
CA ARG A 69 2.27 -14.05 6.31
C ARG A 69 2.07 -13.94 7.81
N LEU A 70 0.85 -13.60 8.22
CA LEU A 70 0.55 -13.53 9.64
C LEU A 70 0.44 -14.93 10.22
N GLU A 71 0.97 -15.12 11.41
CA GLU A 71 0.84 -16.39 12.09
C GLU A 71 -0.59 -16.60 12.57
N GLN A 72 -1.25 -15.51 12.95
CA GLN A 72 -2.63 -15.58 13.40
C GLN A 72 -3.33 -14.32 12.94
N GLY A 73 -4.61 -14.44 12.66
CA GLY A 73 -5.43 -13.30 12.32
C GLY A 73 -5.24 -12.84 10.89
N THR A 74 -5.72 -11.67 10.61
CA THR A 74 -5.68 -11.09 9.27
C THR A 74 -5.24 -9.64 9.36
N PHE A 75 -4.72 -9.13 8.25
CA PHE A 75 -4.41 -7.71 8.15
C PHE A 75 -5.70 -6.91 8.09
N ALA A 76 -5.73 -5.78 8.79
CA ALA A 76 -6.90 -4.91 8.78
C ALA A 76 -6.84 -4.04 7.52
N TRP A 77 -7.32 -4.58 6.42
CA TRP A 77 -7.22 -3.89 5.13
C TRP A 77 -8.12 -2.66 5.14
N PRO A 78 -7.59 -1.51 4.73
CA PRO A 78 -8.38 -0.29 4.77
C PRO A 78 -9.56 -0.38 3.83
N LYS A 79 -10.62 0.31 4.19
CA LYS A 79 -11.75 0.42 3.33
C LYS A 79 -11.43 1.38 2.22
N VAL A 80 -11.83 1.03 1.00
CA VAL A 80 -11.59 1.90 -0.14
C VAL A 80 -12.91 2.40 -0.67
N PRO A 81 -12.93 3.57 -1.27
CA PRO A 81 -14.15 4.06 -1.90
C PRO A 81 -14.60 3.09 -2.98
N GLU A 82 -15.89 2.99 -3.14
CA GLU A 82 -16.46 2.10 -4.14
C GLU A 82 -15.92 2.46 -5.50
N GLY A 83 -15.53 1.47 -6.27
CA GLY A 83 -15.00 1.69 -7.61
C GLY A 83 -13.52 2.03 -7.65
N ALA A 84 -12.89 2.28 -6.51
CA ALA A 84 -11.47 2.61 -6.51
C ALA A 84 -10.64 1.34 -6.64
N ALA A 85 -9.62 1.39 -7.47
CA ALA A 85 -8.73 0.25 -7.66
C ALA A 85 -7.56 0.27 -6.69
N LYS A 86 -7.27 1.43 -6.13
CA LYS A 86 -6.09 1.60 -5.28
C LYS A 86 -6.29 2.73 -4.30
N ILE A 87 -5.44 2.74 -3.27
CA ILE A 87 -5.39 3.82 -2.30
C ILE A 87 -3.94 4.20 -2.11
N ALA A 88 -3.68 5.49 -1.98
CA ALA A 88 -2.35 5.95 -1.62
C ALA A 88 -2.26 6.00 -0.10
N LEU A 89 -1.24 5.36 0.46
CA LEU A 89 -1.00 5.38 1.89
C LEU A 89 0.30 6.10 2.18
N ARG A 90 0.40 6.62 3.38
CA ARG A 90 1.68 7.10 3.87
C ARG A 90 2.51 5.92 4.33
N ALA A 91 3.81 6.08 4.29
CA ALA A 91 4.71 5.01 4.70
C ALA A 91 4.45 4.59 6.15
N GLU A 92 4.13 5.55 7.01
CA GLU A 92 3.83 5.23 8.41
C GLU A 92 2.60 4.35 8.54
N ALA A 93 1.59 4.60 7.70
CA ALA A 93 0.39 3.80 7.71
C ALA A 93 0.68 2.38 7.24
N LEU A 94 1.55 2.25 6.27
CA LEU A 94 1.94 0.92 5.81
C LEU A 94 2.63 0.15 6.92
N GLU A 95 3.52 0.79 7.67
CA GLU A 95 4.21 0.11 8.76
C GLU A 95 3.23 -0.35 9.82
N MET A 96 2.23 0.47 10.12
CA MET A 96 1.22 0.09 11.09
C MET A 96 0.38 -1.07 10.58
N LEU A 97 0.02 -1.04 9.30
CA LEU A 97 -0.73 -2.12 8.69
C LEU A 97 0.06 -3.42 8.77
N LEU A 98 1.34 -3.37 8.44
CA LEU A 98 2.19 -4.56 8.46
C LEU A 98 2.35 -5.11 9.88
N SER A 99 2.25 -4.27 10.88
CA SER A 99 2.35 -4.68 12.27
C SER A 99 1.03 -5.17 12.84
N GLY A 100 -0.01 -5.17 12.03
CA GLY A 100 -1.30 -5.66 12.49
C GLY A 100 -2.16 -4.62 13.17
N ILE A 101 -1.83 -3.34 13.06
CA ILE A 101 -2.61 -2.29 13.68
C ILE A 101 -3.77 -1.92 12.77
N ASP A 102 -4.96 -1.86 13.36
CA ASP A 102 -6.17 -1.53 12.62
C ASP A 102 -6.25 -0.02 12.45
N LEU A 103 -6.09 0.43 11.22
CA LEU A 103 -6.11 1.85 10.92
C LEU A 103 -7.49 2.46 11.09
N LYS A 104 -8.55 1.64 11.05
CA LYS A 104 -9.88 2.15 11.26
C LYS A 104 -10.04 2.70 12.66
N GLY A 105 -9.41 2.08 13.63
CA GLY A 105 -9.52 2.54 14.97
C GLY A 105 -8.68 3.77 15.27
N ALA A 106 -7.81 4.13 14.34
CA ALA A 106 -6.96 5.28 14.55
C ALA A 106 -7.63 6.50 13.96
N ARG A 107 -8.77 6.81 14.41
CA ARG A 107 -9.52 7.88 13.84
C ARG A 107 -8.78 9.18 13.91
N MET A 108 -9.22 10.10 13.22
CA MET A 108 -8.68 11.35 13.11
C MET A 108 -7.36 11.44 12.49
N ARG A 109 -6.81 10.39 12.08
CA ARG A 109 -5.52 10.43 11.46
C ARG A 109 -5.64 10.33 9.99
N PRO A 110 -4.99 11.19 9.23
CA PRO A 110 -5.00 11.08 7.78
C PRO A 110 -3.98 10.04 7.36
N TRP A 111 -4.28 8.78 7.56
CA TRP A 111 -3.39 7.70 7.18
C TRP A 111 -3.26 7.55 5.68
N TYR A 112 -4.24 8.06 4.92
CA TYR A 112 -4.22 7.92 3.48
C TYR A 112 -3.76 9.22 2.85
N GLU A 113 -3.08 9.14 1.72
CA GLU A 113 -2.76 10.31 0.94
C GLU A 113 -3.88 10.58 -0.02
N ASP A 114 -4.44 11.76 0.05
CA ASP A 114 -5.47 12.17 -0.87
C ASP A 114 -4.82 13.15 -1.83
N PRO A 115 -4.76 12.83 -3.12
CA PRO A 115 -4.10 13.74 -4.05
C PRO A 115 -4.67 15.15 -4.02
N SER A 116 -5.96 15.28 -3.83
CA SER A 116 -6.55 16.59 -3.75
C SER A 116 -6.11 17.32 -2.50
N ALA A 117 -6.15 16.62 -1.40
CA ALA A 117 -5.75 17.21 -0.13
C ALA A 117 -4.28 17.54 -0.12
N ALA A 118 -3.49 16.69 -0.69
CA ALA A 118 -2.06 16.92 -0.69
C ALA A 118 -1.72 18.18 -1.46
N ALA A 119 -2.43 18.42 -2.52
CA ALA A 119 -2.19 19.60 -3.30
C ALA A 119 -2.63 20.84 -2.56
N ALA A 120 -3.66 20.74 -1.79
CA ALA A 120 -4.19 21.91 -1.12
C ALA A 120 -3.59 22.14 0.24
N ALA A 121 -3.21 21.11 0.90
CA ALA A 121 -2.85 21.24 2.26
C ALA A 121 -1.52 20.74 2.53
N PRO A 122 -0.64 21.38 2.25
CA PRO A 122 0.60 20.89 2.57
C PRO A 122 0.70 20.64 3.98
N ALA A 123 0.32 20.99 4.62
CA ALA A 123 0.59 20.67 5.84
C ALA A 123 -0.17 19.89 6.53
N SER A 124 -0.76 19.93 6.45
CA SER A 124 -1.37 19.31 7.30
C SER A 124 -1.15 18.28 7.63
N ALA A 125 -0.70 18.79 7.47
CA ALA A 125 -0.53 18.14 7.80
C ALA A 125 -0.20 17.67 8.43
N GLY A 126 -0.01 17.92 8.48
CA GLY A 126 0.43 17.44 8.96
C GLY A 126 0.37 17.07 9.58
N ALA A 127 0.36 17.29 9.74
CA ALA A 127 0.42 16.87 10.30
C ALA A 127 0.17 16.36 10.74
N GLY A 128 0.10 16.40 10.79
CA GLY A 128 0.09 15.84 11.11
C GLY A 128 -0.06 15.49 11.49
N SER A 129 0.06 15.64 11.55
CA SER A 129 0.13 15.27 11.84
C SER A 129 0.10 15.14 12.10
#